data_dde29d1e7a0f51e19be5cae45f25736e
#
_entry.id   dde29d1e7a0f51e19be5cae45f25736e
#
_cell.length_a   1.000
_cell.length_b   1.000
_cell.length_c   1.000
_cell.angle_alpha   90.00
_cell.angle_beta   90.00
_cell.angle_gamma   90.00
#
_symmetry.space_group_name_H-M   'P 1'
#
loop_
_entity.id
_entity.type
_entity.pdbx_description
1 polymer ?
#
loop_
_entity_poly.entity_id
_entity_poly.type
_entity_poly.pdbx_seq_one_letter_code
_entity_poly.pdbx_strand_id
1 'polypeptide(L)'
;MSEAPKIELPTALGSVDSHVRALTKSVTWRVIGTADTFLWSWLITGEPMHAGAIAGLETATKIVLYYLHERLWRLIRWAPNARMRSLIKAFSWRFFGSVDTMILSLIVTGNMKYAVSIATAEAATKVVLYYFHERAWRSVKWGRLEAQPVPVGPPKDPPAPLD
;
A
#
# COMPACT_ATOMS: atom_id res chain seq x y z
N MET A 1 -9.74 -17.25 -51.64
CA MET A 1 -8.85 -17.18 -50.49
C MET A 1 -9.47 -16.15 -49.55
N SER A 2 -10.19 -16.62 -48.54
CA SER A 2 -10.84 -15.76 -47.55
C SER A 2 -9.83 -15.44 -46.44
N GLU A 3 -9.50 -14.17 -46.28
CA GLU A 3 -8.61 -13.69 -45.21
C GLU A 3 -9.33 -13.86 -43.86
N ALA A 4 -8.73 -14.64 -42.97
CA ALA A 4 -9.29 -14.85 -41.63
C ALA A 4 -9.31 -13.50 -40.87
N PRO A 5 -10.38 -13.19 -40.15
CA PRO A 5 -10.47 -11.93 -39.41
C PRO A 5 -9.34 -11.85 -38.37
N LYS A 6 -8.54 -10.78 -38.43
CA LYS A 6 -7.57 -10.44 -37.40
C LYS A 6 -8.33 -10.09 -36.13
N ILE A 7 -8.33 -11.02 -35.17
CA ILE A 7 -8.86 -10.75 -33.84
C ILE A 7 -7.87 -9.80 -33.18
N GLU A 8 -8.21 -8.51 -33.11
CA GLU A 8 -7.50 -7.55 -32.28
C GLU A 8 -7.75 -7.91 -30.82
N LEU A 9 -6.75 -8.52 -30.19
CA LEU A 9 -6.75 -8.78 -28.75
C LEU A 9 -6.74 -7.44 -28.01
N PRO A 10 -7.55 -7.28 -26.95
CA PRO A 10 -7.55 -6.05 -26.17
C PRO A 10 -6.16 -5.81 -25.57
N THR A 11 -5.55 -4.69 -25.90
CA THR A 11 -4.23 -4.20 -25.46
C THR A 11 -4.18 -3.82 -23.96
N ALA A 12 -5.03 -4.40 -23.14
CA ALA A 12 -5.20 -4.08 -21.72
C ALA A 12 -4.49 -5.05 -20.78
N LEU A 13 -3.38 -5.65 -21.20
CA LEU A 13 -2.47 -6.34 -20.26
C LEU A 13 -1.52 -5.29 -19.68
N GLY A 14 -1.92 -4.73 -18.52
CA GLY A 14 -1.12 -3.74 -17.82
C GLY A 14 0.29 -4.27 -17.47
N SER A 15 1.28 -3.39 -17.50
CA SER A 15 2.64 -3.71 -17.07
C SER A 15 2.62 -4.17 -15.60
N VAL A 16 3.30 -5.28 -15.29
CA VAL A 16 3.48 -5.80 -13.93
C VAL A 16 4.81 -5.29 -13.38
N ASP A 17 4.82 -4.84 -12.14
CA ASP A 17 6.05 -4.43 -11.47
C ASP A 17 6.93 -5.66 -11.16
N SER A 18 8.23 -5.58 -11.47
CA SER A 18 9.19 -6.60 -11.04
C SER A 18 9.33 -6.61 -9.51
N HIS A 19 9.75 -7.74 -8.94
CA HIS A 19 9.96 -7.84 -7.48
C HIS A 19 10.91 -6.77 -6.94
N VAL A 20 11.98 -6.47 -7.69
CA VAL A 20 12.97 -5.44 -7.31
C VAL A 20 12.33 -4.05 -7.32
N ARG A 21 11.52 -3.74 -8.34
CA ARG A 21 10.78 -2.47 -8.41
C ARG A 21 9.80 -2.34 -7.24
N ALA A 22 9.02 -3.38 -6.96
CA ALA A 22 8.05 -3.38 -5.86
C ALA A 22 8.75 -3.20 -4.50
N LEU A 23 9.90 -3.85 -4.30
CA LEU A 23 10.71 -3.70 -3.10
C LEU A 23 11.26 -2.27 -2.97
N THR A 24 11.86 -1.72 -4.02
CA THR A 24 12.41 -0.35 -4.01
C THR A 24 11.32 0.68 -3.74
N LYS A 25 10.14 0.52 -4.35
CA LYS A 25 8.97 1.36 -4.09
C LYS A 25 8.53 1.29 -2.63
N SER A 26 8.55 0.11 -2.04
CA SER A 26 8.23 -0.08 -0.62
C SER A 26 9.26 0.60 0.30
N VAL A 27 10.54 0.47 0.00
CA VAL A 27 11.62 1.11 0.77
C VAL A 27 11.54 2.62 0.69
N THR A 28 11.39 3.20 -0.52
CA THR A 28 11.25 4.66 -0.69
C THR A 28 10.01 5.20 0.01
N TRP A 29 8.90 4.49 -0.03
CA TRP A 29 7.71 4.86 0.73
C TRP A 29 7.95 4.85 2.24
N ARG A 30 8.69 3.87 2.74
CA ARG A 30 9.02 3.78 4.16
C ARG A 30 9.90 4.96 4.61
N VAL A 31 10.91 5.32 3.81
CA VAL A 31 11.77 6.49 4.08
C VAL A 31 10.95 7.78 4.15
N ILE A 32 10.09 8.02 3.15
CA ILE A 32 9.22 9.21 3.11
C ILE A 32 8.29 9.22 4.34
N GLY A 33 7.67 8.09 4.67
CA GLY A 33 6.77 7.98 5.82
C GLY A 33 7.46 8.24 7.15
N THR A 34 8.69 7.73 7.34
CA THR A 34 9.47 7.98 8.56
C THR A 34 9.91 9.45 8.67
N ALA A 35 10.30 10.07 7.53
CA ALA A 35 10.65 11.49 7.48
C ALA A 35 9.43 12.39 7.80
N ASP A 36 8.24 12.04 7.31
CA ASP A 36 6.99 12.74 7.61
C ASP A 36 6.65 12.68 9.11
N THR A 37 6.73 11.50 9.72
CA THR A 37 6.52 11.33 11.17
C THR A 37 7.53 12.13 11.99
N PHE A 38 8.81 12.07 11.61
CA PHE A 38 9.87 12.86 12.27
C PHE A 38 9.56 14.36 12.17
N LEU A 39 9.22 14.85 10.98
CA LEU A 39 8.96 16.27 10.73
C LEU A 39 7.78 16.77 11.58
N TRP A 40 6.64 16.09 11.56
CA TRP A 40 5.46 16.48 12.34
C TRP A 40 5.71 16.39 13.84
N SER A 41 6.38 15.34 14.29
CA SER A 41 6.74 15.19 15.70
C SER A 41 7.66 16.33 16.16
N TRP A 42 8.65 16.70 15.35
CA TRP A 42 9.54 17.80 15.67
C TRP A 42 8.82 19.17 15.65
N LEU A 43 8.04 19.45 14.63
CA LEU A 43 7.30 20.73 14.53
C LEU A 43 6.29 20.92 15.68
N ILE A 44 5.67 19.85 16.15
CA ILE A 44 4.65 19.91 17.20
C ILE A 44 5.26 19.91 18.61
N THR A 45 6.32 19.12 18.83
CA THR A 45 6.96 19.03 20.15
C THR A 45 8.06 20.07 20.38
N GLY A 46 8.69 20.57 19.31
CA GLY A 46 9.89 21.40 19.37
C GLY A 46 11.16 20.60 19.71
N GLU A 47 11.06 19.29 19.99
CA GLU A 47 12.13 18.45 20.53
C GLU A 47 12.57 17.39 19.52
N PRO A 48 13.77 17.52 18.90
CA PRO A 48 14.22 16.53 17.90
C PRO A 48 14.46 15.13 18.50
N MET A 49 14.75 15.04 19.80
CA MET A 49 14.87 13.76 20.50
C MET A 49 13.54 13.00 20.55
N HIS A 50 12.44 13.70 20.88
CA HIS A 50 11.08 13.13 20.82
C HIS A 50 10.72 12.70 19.40
N ALA A 51 11.03 13.53 18.41
CA ALA A 51 10.76 13.23 17.00
C ALA A 51 11.50 11.97 16.53
N GLY A 52 12.78 11.84 16.87
CA GLY A 52 13.57 10.65 16.55
C GLY A 52 13.05 9.39 17.23
N ALA A 53 12.68 9.49 18.52
CA ALA A 53 12.12 8.37 19.27
C ALA A 53 10.78 7.92 18.67
N ILE A 54 9.85 8.85 18.38
CA ILE A 54 8.54 8.53 17.78
C ILE A 54 8.72 7.88 16.42
N ALA A 55 9.50 8.48 15.51
CA ALA A 55 9.71 7.97 14.16
C ALA A 55 10.41 6.59 14.14
N GLY A 56 11.39 6.39 15.04
CA GLY A 56 12.09 5.12 15.19
C GLY A 56 11.19 4.01 15.74
N LEU A 57 10.47 4.29 16.82
CA LEU A 57 9.53 3.35 17.42
C LEU A 57 8.40 2.99 16.45
N GLU A 58 7.84 4.00 15.76
CA GLU A 58 6.81 3.78 14.76
C GLU A 58 7.28 2.85 13.64
N THR A 59 8.51 3.01 13.18
CA THR A 59 9.06 2.13 12.14
C THR A 59 9.09 0.67 12.61
N ALA A 60 9.45 0.42 13.86
CA ALA A 60 9.50 -0.92 14.45
C ALA A 60 8.09 -1.49 14.70
N THR A 61 7.22 -0.71 15.35
CA THR A 61 5.85 -1.18 15.70
C THR A 61 5.00 -1.43 14.45
N LYS A 62 5.13 -0.63 13.40
CA LYS A 62 4.40 -0.83 12.13
C LYS A 62 4.72 -2.16 11.46
N ILE A 63 5.94 -2.70 11.62
CA ILE A 63 6.28 -4.03 11.08
C ILE A 63 5.46 -5.11 11.80
N VAL A 64 5.45 -5.07 13.13
CA VAL A 64 4.70 -6.03 13.95
C VAL A 64 3.21 -5.87 13.74
N LEU A 65 2.71 -4.63 13.77
CA LEU A 65 1.30 -4.31 13.59
C LEU A 65 0.79 -4.77 12.21
N TYR A 66 1.59 -4.57 11.15
CA TYR A 66 1.25 -5.05 9.81
C TYR A 66 1.13 -6.58 9.77
N TYR A 67 2.08 -7.29 10.37
CA TYR A 67 2.03 -8.74 10.43
C TYR A 67 0.78 -9.23 11.15
N LEU A 68 0.46 -8.66 12.31
CA LEU A 68 -0.73 -9.02 13.09
C LEU A 68 -2.03 -8.70 12.34
N HIS A 69 -2.11 -7.51 11.75
CA HIS A 69 -3.25 -7.07 10.94
C HIS A 69 -3.48 -8.00 9.73
N GLU A 70 -2.41 -8.36 9.02
CA GLU A 70 -2.48 -9.29 7.90
C GLU A 70 -2.94 -10.69 8.34
N ARG A 71 -2.43 -11.14 9.49
CA ARG A 71 -2.83 -12.42 10.07
C ARG A 71 -4.29 -12.44 10.47
N LEU A 72 -4.76 -11.36 11.10
CA LEU A 72 -6.17 -11.22 11.49
C LEU A 72 -7.09 -11.22 10.26
N TRP A 73 -6.72 -10.50 9.20
CA TRP A 73 -7.52 -10.46 7.97
C TRP A 73 -7.60 -11.79 7.23
N ARG A 74 -6.68 -12.73 7.43
CA ARG A 74 -6.77 -14.10 6.91
C ARG A 74 -7.86 -14.90 7.62
N LEU A 75 -8.13 -14.62 8.89
CA LEU A 75 -9.17 -15.28 9.67
C LEU A 75 -10.58 -14.74 9.33
N ILE A 76 -10.65 -13.49 8.90
CA ILE A 76 -11.91 -12.83 8.53
C ILE A 76 -12.30 -13.26 7.12
N ARG A 77 -13.29 -14.14 7.02
CA ARG A 77 -13.83 -14.65 5.74
C ARG A 77 -15.00 -13.82 5.20
N TRP A 78 -15.48 -12.85 5.99
CA TRP A 78 -16.63 -12.04 5.62
C TRP A 78 -16.22 -10.86 4.72
N ALA A 79 -16.76 -10.85 3.50
CA ALA A 79 -16.86 -9.65 2.66
C ALA A 79 -17.77 -9.95 1.47
N PRO A 80 -18.69 -9.06 1.09
CA PRO A 80 -19.63 -9.29 -0.01
C PRO A 80 -18.93 -9.40 -1.37
N ASN A 81 -17.77 -8.75 -1.55
CA ASN A 81 -16.96 -8.84 -2.76
C ASN A 81 -15.50 -8.44 -2.50
N ALA A 82 -14.60 -8.75 -3.45
CA ALA A 82 -13.17 -8.50 -3.33
C ALA A 82 -12.81 -6.99 -3.20
N ARG A 83 -13.57 -6.10 -3.86
CA ARG A 83 -13.34 -4.66 -3.79
C ARG A 83 -13.65 -4.11 -2.40
N MET A 84 -14.81 -4.49 -1.82
CA MET A 84 -15.21 -4.09 -0.48
C MET A 84 -14.21 -4.61 0.57
N ARG A 85 -13.76 -5.86 0.43
CA ARG A 85 -12.75 -6.44 1.30
C ARG A 85 -11.46 -5.61 1.31
N SER A 86 -10.97 -5.22 0.14
CA SER A 86 -9.75 -4.41 0.01
C SER A 86 -9.92 -3.01 0.61
N LEU A 87 -11.07 -2.38 0.43
CA LEU A 87 -11.38 -1.07 1.01
C LEU A 87 -11.41 -1.13 2.54
N ILE A 88 -12.17 -2.06 3.12
CA ILE A 88 -12.28 -2.19 4.58
C ILE A 88 -10.91 -2.52 5.19
N LYS A 89 -10.12 -3.39 4.54
CA LYS A 89 -8.75 -3.68 4.96
C LYS A 89 -7.85 -2.45 4.95
N ALA A 90 -7.96 -1.61 3.91
CA ALA A 90 -7.19 -0.37 3.82
C ALA A 90 -7.59 0.63 4.90
N PHE A 91 -8.89 0.82 5.14
CA PHE A 91 -9.39 1.70 6.21
C PHE A 91 -8.97 1.22 7.60
N SER A 92 -9.13 -0.09 7.87
CA SER A 92 -8.72 -0.65 9.16
C SER A 92 -7.20 -0.51 9.39
N TRP A 93 -6.38 -0.70 8.37
CA TRP A 93 -4.95 -0.46 8.45
C TRP A 93 -4.60 0.99 8.79
N ARG A 94 -5.29 1.95 8.14
CA ARG A 94 -5.10 3.38 8.43
C ARG A 94 -5.50 3.72 9.87
N PHE A 95 -6.62 3.19 10.32
CA PHE A 95 -7.10 3.39 11.69
C PHE A 95 -6.09 2.87 12.72
N PHE A 96 -5.70 1.60 12.63
CA PHE A 96 -4.71 1.02 13.54
C PHE A 96 -3.35 1.72 13.48
N GLY A 97 -2.93 2.12 12.28
CA GLY A 97 -1.71 2.90 12.09
C GLY A 97 -1.74 4.25 12.80
N SER A 98 -2.86 4.99 12.74
CA SER A 98 -3.01 6.28 13.44
C SER A 98 -3.11 6.11 14.94
N VAL A 99 -3.78 5.06 15.43
CA VAL A 99 -3.83 4.74 16.86
C VAL A 99 -2.44 4.41 17.40
N ASP A 100 -1.66 3.64 16.67
CA ASP A 100 -0.27 3.32 17.02
C ASP A 100 0.58 4.59 17.16
N THR A 101 0.57 5.48 16.16
CA THR A 101 1.29 6.77 16.23
C THR A 101 0.82 7.61 17.43
N MET A 102 -0.48 7.66 17.70
CA MET A 102 -1.02 8.39 18.83
C MET A 102 -0.51 7.82 20.17
N ILE A 103 -0.52 6.50 20.33
CA ILE A 103 -0.04 5.82 21.54
C ILE A 103 1.47 6.07 21.73
N LEU A 104 2.27 5.90 20.68
CA LEU A 104 3.71 6.13 20.75
C LEU A 104 4.03 7.58 21.08
N SER A 105 3.35 8.52 20.43
CA SER A 105 3.52 9.95 20.70
C SER A 105 3.13 10.30 22.15
N LEU A 106 2.07 9.68 22.67
CA LEU A 106 1.67 9.87 24.07
C LEU A 106 2.71 9.31 25.03
N ILE A 107 3.24 8.12 24.77
CA ILE A 107 4.29 7.49 25.60
C ILE A 107 5.56 8.34 25.64
N VAL A 108 5.98 8.86 24.48
CA VAL A 108 7.23 9.62 24.37
C VAL A 108 7.10 11.03 24.94
N THR A 109 5.96 11.71 24.69
CA THR A 109 5.77 13.12 25.06
C THR A 109 5.05 13.32 26.40
N GLY A 110 4.33 12.32 26.89
CA GLY A 110 3.43 12.43 28.06
C GLY A 110 2.26 13.39 27.84
N ASN A 111 2.02 13.86 26.60
CA ASN A 111 1.04 14.93 26.32
C ASN A 111 0.03 14.50 25.25
N MET A 112 -1.23 14.37 25.66
CA MET A 112 -2.33 13.95 24.77
C MET A 112 -2.55 14.93 23.61
N LYS A 113 -2.38 16.23 23.83
CA LYS A 113 -2.54 17.22 22.74
C LYS A 113 -1.50 16.99 21.64
N TYR A 114 -0.25 16.76 22.02
CA TYR A 114 0.81 16.41 21.04
C TYR A 114 0.49 15.11 20.32
N ALA A 115 0.09 14.07 21.05
CA ALA A 115 -0.22 12.77 20.49
C ALA A 115 -1.34 12.84 19.43
N VAL A 116 -2.45 13.51 19.74
CA VAL A 116 -3.57 13.70 18.80
C VAL A 116 -3.15 14.55 17.60
N SER A 117 -2.40 15.65 17.84
CA SER A 117 -1.98 16.55 16.78
C SER A 117 -1.03 15.85 15.80
N ILE A 118 -0.03 15.10 16.29
CA ILE A 118 0.90 14.33 15.46
C ILE A 118 0.16 13.28 14.64
N ALA A 119 -0.67 12.46 15.28
CA ALA A 119 -1.41 11.40 14.60
C ALA A 119 -2.36 11.95 13.51
N THR A 120 -3.00 13.09 13.76
CA THR A 120 -3.91 13.73 12.80
C THR A 120 -3.17 14.34 11.63
N ALA A 121 -2.10 15.10 11.90
CA ALA A 121 -1.27 15.73 10.86
C ALA A 121 -0.65 14.66 9.95
N GLU A 122 -0.07 13.63 10.54
CA GLU A 122 0.51 12.50 9.83
C GLU A 122 -0.53 11.75 8.99
N ALA A 123 -1.72 11.48 9.53
CA ALA A 123 -2.77 10.80 8.77
C ALA A 123 -3.19 11.59 7.52
N ALA A 124 -3.25 12.91 7.61
CA ALA A 124 -3.58 13.79 6.49
C ALA A 124 -2.44 13.84 5.45
N THR A 125 -1.21 14.11 5.89
CA THR A 125 -0.06 14.26 4.98
C THR A 125 0.31 12.96 4.29
N LYS A 126 0.23 11.82 4.95
CA LYS A 126 0.53 10.51 4.34
C LYS A 126 -0.38 10.17 3.16
N VAL A 127 -1.63 10.64 3.13
CA VAL A 127 -2.51 10.47 1.96
C VAL A 127 -1.96 11.25 0.77
N VAL A 128 -1.58 12.51 1.00
CA VAL A 128 -1.05 13.41 -0.04
C VAL A 128 0.31 12.90 -0.54
N LEU A 129 1.21 12.56 0.38
CA LEU A 129 2.54 12.03 0.06
C LEU A 129 2.46 10.72 -0.71
N TYR A 130 1.53 9.83 -0.34
CA TYR A 130 1.30 8.59 -1.08
C TYR A 130 0.87 8.85 -2.52
N TYR A 131 -0.04 9.79 -2.73
CA TYR A 131 -0.47 10.17 -4.08
C TYR A 131 0.72 10.64 -4.94
N PHE A 132 1.56 11.55 -4.41
CA PHE A 132 2.72 12.05 -5.14
C PHE A 132 3.78 10.96 -5.35
N HIS A 133 4.06 10.15 -4.36
CA HIS A 133 4.97 9.01 -4.45
C HIS A 133 4.52 8.03 -5.55
N GLU A 134 3.24 7.66 -5.56
CA GLU A 134 2.68 6.77 -6.58
C GLU A 134 2.76 7.40 -7.97
N ARG A 135 2.49 8.70 -8.08
CA ARG A 135 2.58 9.43 -9.34
C ARG A 135 4.03 9.51 -9.84
N ALA A 136 4.99 9.76 -8.96
CA ALA A 136 6.42 9.76 -9.28
C ALA A 136 6.87 8.38 -9.80
N TRP A 137 6.46 7.31 -9.13
CA TRP A 137 6.76 5.94 -9.57
C TRP A 137 6.12 5.57 -10.91
N ARG A 138 4.98 6.16 -11.27
CA ARG A 138 4.37 5.97 -12.60
C ARG A 138 5.21 6.54 -13.73
N SER A 139 5.99 7.60 -13.50
CA SER A 139 6.89 8.16 -14.51
C SER A 139 8.19 7.38 -14.66
N VAL A 140 8.60 6.61 -13.64
CA VAL A 140 9.78 5.73 -13.70
C VAL A 140 9.46 4.46 -14.50
N LYS A 141 10.14 4.24 -15.61
CA LYS A 141 9.92 3.08 -16.50
C LYS A 141 10.72 1.84 -16.06
N TRP A 142 11.75 2.03 -15.25
CA TRP A 142 12.64 0.96 -14.78
C TRP A 142 11.87 -0.12 -14.02
N GLY A 143 12.18 -1.41 -14.33
CA GLY A 143 11.62 -2.57 -13.64
C GLY A 143 10.16 -2.87 -13.95
N ARG A 144 9.57 -2.26 -14.99
CA ARG A 144 8.29 -2.69 -15.53
C ARG A 144 8.51 -3.89 -16.45
N LEU A 145 7.71 -4.92 -16.23
CA LEU A 145 7.65 -6.09 -17.09
C LEU A 145 6.42 -5.95 -17.97
N GLU A 146 6.58 -6.09 -19.28
CA GLU A 146 5.45 -6.22 -20.17
C GLU A 146 4.74 -7.55 -19.85
N ALA A 147 3.45 -7.48 -19.56
CA ALA A 147 2.68 -8.69 -19.34
C ALA A 147 2.65 -9.48 -20.65
N GLN A 148 3.26 -10.67 -20.65
CA GLN A 148 3.19 -11.54 -21.80
C GLN A 148 1.73 -11.97 -22.01
N PRO A 149 1.24 -11.98 -23.26
CA PRO A 149 -0.09 -12.50 -23.55
C PRO A 149 -0.15 -13.97 -23.05
N VAL A 150 -1.12 -14.27 -22.22
CA VAL A 150 -1.39 -15.65 -21.84
C VAL A 150 -1.73 -16.41 -23.14
N PRO A 151 -1.00 -17.49 -23.49
CA PRO A 151 -1.37 -18.27 -24.65
C PRO A 151 -2.83 -18.74 -24.48
N VAL A 152 -3.70 -18.24 -25.31
CA VAL A 152 -5.07 -18.78 -25.37
C VAL A 152 -4.90 -20.18 -25.97
N GLY A 153 -5.13 -21.20 -25.15
CA GLY A 153 -5.14 -22.58 -25.62
C GLY A 153 -6.09 -22.71 -26.83
N PRO A 154 -5.91 -23.70 -27.69
CA PRO A 154 -6.80 -23.92 -28.82
C PRO A 154 -8.25 -23.96 -28.31
N PRO A 155 -9.21 -23.47 -29.12
CA PRO A 155 -10.62 -23.54 -28.76
C PRO A 155 -10.95 -24.99 -28.35
N LYS A 156 -11.61 -25.14 -27.20
CA LYS A 156 -12.12 -26.45 -26.85
C LYS A 156 -13.04 -26.90 -27.97
N ASP A 157 -12.73 -28.03 -28.59
CA ASP A 157 -13.61 -28.62 -29.59
C ASP A 157 -15.04 -28.70 -29.05
N PRO A 158 -16.05 -28.36 -29.86
CA PRO A 158 -17.43 -28.52 -29.43
C PRO A 158 -17.67 -30.01 -29.03
N PRO A 159 -18.46 -30.25 -28.00
CA PRO A 159 -18.76 -31.64 -27.62
C PRO A 159 -19.31 -32.42 -28.83
N ALA A 160 -18.83 -33.63 -29.00
CA ALA A 160 -19.30 -34.49 -30.06
C ALA A 160 -20.83 -34.62 -30.00
N PRO A 161 -21.52 -34.64 -31.16
CA PRO A 161 -22.96 -34.86 -31.16
C PRO A 161 -23.29 -36.20 -30.46
N LEU A 162 -24.27 -36.15 -29.58
CA LEU A 162 -24.81 -37.32 -28.93
C LEU A 162 -25.62 -38.09 -29.98
N ASP A 163 -25.15 -39.27 -30.36
CA ASP A 163 -25.88 -40.22 -31.20
C ASP A 163 -27.02 -40.87 -30.42
#